data_dbae8321abf2e72a2647843b4adaeec0
#
_entry.id   dbae8321abf2e72a2647843b4adaeec0
#
_cell.length_a   1.000
_cell.length_b   1.000
_cell.length_c   1.000
_cell.angle_alpha   90.00
_cell.angle_beta   90.00
_cell.angle_gamma   90.00
#
_symmetry.space_group_name_H-M   'P 1'
#
loop_
_entity.id
_entity.type
_entity.pdbx_description
1 polymer ?
#
loop_
_entity_poly.entity_id
_entity_poly.type
_entity_poly.pdbx_seq_one_letter_code
_entity_poly.pdbx_strand_id
1 'polypeptide(L)'
;MQGRYKVVTLCGSTRFKDDFFRVQKGLTLEGNIVISVGLFGHSGDDEVWTAGTKEMLDDMHFSKIDMADEIFVVNPGGYVGESTAREIGYALMCGKAVKSIVPIHLDRYTPECGFNQNILN
;
A
#
# COMPACT_ATOMS: atom_id res chain seq x y z
N MET A 1 -19.50 -6.71 -13.64
CA MET A 1 -18.91 -8.03 -13.69
C MET A 1 -17.90 -8.18 -12.62
N GLN A 2 -18.30 -8.83 -11.58
CA GLN A 2 -17.41 -9.05 -10.46
C GLN A 2 -16.22 -9.90 -10.90
N GLY A 3 -15.01 -9.52 -10.48
CA GLY A 3 -13.80 -10.27 -10.79
C GLY A 3 -13.24 -10.01 -12.18
N ARG A 4 -13.88 -9.17 -12.96
CA ARG A 4 -13.43 -8.90 -14.31
C ARG A 4 -12.15 -8.08 -14.36
N TYR A 5 -12.03 -7.10 -13.48
CA TYR A 5 -10.87 -6.24 -13.40
C TYR A 5 -10.24 -6.39 -12.03
N LYS A 6 -8.94 -6.57 -12.01
CA LYS A 6 -8.20 -6.66 -10.76
C LYS A 6 -8.19 -5.29 -10.08
N VAL A 7 -8.34 -5.27 -8.77
CA VAL A 7 -8.28 -4.06 -7.96
C VAL A 7 -6.92 -4.00 -7.30
N VAL A 8 -6.19 -2.90 -7.52
CA VAL A 8 -4.84 -2.69 -6.99
C VAL A 8 -4.83 -1.44 -6.14
N THR A 9 -4.41 -1.55 -4.90
CA THR A 9 -4.24 -0.41 -4.01
C THR A 9 -2.77 -0.01 -3.96
N LEU A 10 -2.49 1.27 -4.17
CA LEU A 10 -1.13 1.81 -4.12
C LEU A 10 -0.76 2.12 -2.68
N CYS A 11 0.44 1.72 -2.29
CA CYS A 11 1.01 2.01 -0.98
C CYS A 11 2.37 2.67 -1.20
N GLY A 12 2.78 3.55 -0.29
CA GLY A 12 4.08 4.19 -0.41
C GLY A 12 4.09 5.56 0.25
N SER A 13 5.24 6.16 0.31
CA SER A 13 5.37 7.50 0.89
C SER A 13 4.72 8.54 -0.01
N THR A 14 3.93 9.42 0.59
CA THR A 14 3.26 10.49 -0.16
C THR A 14 4.22 11.55 -0.71
N ARG A 15 5.50 11.42 -0.39
CA ARG A 15 6.53 12.28 -1.02
C ARG A 15 6.73 11.96 -2.49
N PHE A 16 6.32 10.76 -2.93
CA PHE A 16 6.54 10.29 -4.30
C PHE A 16 5.31 10.51 -5.18
N LYS A 17 4.73 11.70 -5.10
CA LYS A 17 3.47 12.02 -5.78
C LYS A 17 3.53 11.73 -7.29
N ASP A 18 4.61 12.15 -7.96
CA ASP A 18 4.72 11.94 -9.40
C ASP A 18 4.83 10.46 -9.75
N ASP A 19 5.53 9.70 -8.91
CA ASP A 19 5.65 8.25 -9.12
C ASP A 19 4.30 7.57 -8.92
N PHE A 20 3.50 8.02 -7.94
CA PHE A 20 2.15 7.49 -7.75
C PHE A 20 1.31 7.70 -9.01
N PHE A 21 1.35 8.90 -9.60
CA PHE A 21 0.57 9.17 -10.81
C PHE A 21 1.04 8.34 -11.98
N ARG A 22 2.34 8.16 -12.11
CA ARG A 22 2.91 7.35 -13.20
C ARG A 22 2.50 5.88 -13.07
N VAL A 23 2.59 5.32 -11.86
CA VAL A 23 2.20 3.94 -11.60
C VAL A 23 0.70 3.77 -11.81
N GLN A 24 -0.10 4.71 -11.30
CA GLN A 24 -1.56 4.67 -11.47
C GLN A 24 -1.93 4.62 -12.93
N LYS A 25 -1.32 5.49 -13.74
CA LYS A 25 -1.60 5.54 -15.18
C LYS A 25 -1.24 4.21 -15.85
N GLY A 26 -0.06 3.68 -15.56
CA GLY A 26 0.38 2.42 -16.16
C GLY A 26 -0.53 1.27 -15.83
N LEU A 27 -0.89 1.12 -14.56
CA LEU A 27 -1.76 0.04 -14.12
C LEU A 27 -3.16 0.17 -14.70
N THR A 28 -3.66 1.41 -14.80
CA THR A 28 -4.98 1.66 -15.38
C THR A 28 -5.00 1.25 -16.86
N LEU A 29 -3.95 1.60 -17.59
CA LEU A 29 -3.85 1.23 -19.00
C LEU A 29 -3.74 -0.27 -19.20
N GLU A 30 -3.25 -1.00 -18.20
CA GLU A 30 -3.19 -2.46 -18.23
C GLU A 30 -4.51 -3.12 -17.85
N GLY A 31 -5.53 -2.33 -17.50
CA GLY A 31 -6.84 -2.86 -17.19
C GLY A 31 -7.11 -3.09 -15.72
N ASN A 32 -6.38 -2.41 -14.84
CA ASN A 32 -6.61 -2.54 -13.40
C ASN A 32 -7.42 -1.36 -12.86
N ILE A 33 -8.26 -1.65 -11.87
CA ILE A 33 -8.88 -0.60 -11.07
C ILE A 33 -7.87 -0.19 -10.01
N VAL A 34 -7.54 1.10 -9.95
CA VAL A 34 -6.49 1.57 -9.04
C VAL A 34 -7.09 2.42 -7.93
N ILE A 35 -6.76 2.08 -6.69
CA ILE A 35 -7.12 2.85 -5.51
C ILE A 35 -5.83 3.48 -4.98
N SER A 36 -5.81 4.80 -4.83
CA SER A 36 -4.62 5.52 -4.39
C SER A 36 -4.83 6.15 -3.02
N VAL A 37 -3.85 6.94 -2.57
CA VAL A 37 -3.83 7.47 -1.20
C VAL A 37 -4.81 8.64 -0.99
N GLY A 38 -5.26 9.28 -2.04
CA GLY A 38 -6.19 10.40 -1.94
C GLY A 38 -5.53 11.73 -1.67
N LEU A 39 -4.71 11.83 -0.63
CA LEU A 39 -3.99 13.05 -0.27
C LEU A 39 -2.51 12.77 -0.15
N PHE A 40 -1.70 13.72 -0.59
CA PHE A 40 -0.24 13.61 -0.57
C PHE A 40 0.32 14.61 0.45
N GLY A 41 0.29 14.23 1.74
CA GLY A 41 0.67 15.13 2.81
C GLY A 41 2.11 15.64 2.71
N HIS A 42 3.04 14.81 2.23
CA HIS A 42 4.43 15.23 2.06
C HIS A 42 4.67 15.95 0.74
N SER A 43 3.63 16.19 -0.05
CA SER A 43 3.75 16.81 -1.36
C SER A 43 2.68 17.87 -1.59
N GLY A 44 2.30 18.59 -0.55
CA GLY A 44 1.49 19.78 -0.67
C GLY A 44 0.09 19.72 -0.08
N ASP A 45 -0.43 18.56 0.24
CA ASP A 45 -1.78 18.45 0.81
C ASP A 45 -1.72 18.60 2.33
N ASP A 46 -1.64 19.84 2.78
CA ASP A 46 -1.41 20.15 4.20
C ASP A 46 -2.57 19.74 5.10
N GLU A 47 -3.74 19.51 4.53
CA GLU A 47 -4.92 19.05 5.30
C GLU A 47 -4.62 17.75 6.06
N VAL A 48 -3.70 16.95 5.55
CA VAL A 48 -3.30 15.70 6.22
C VAL A 48 -2.85 15.96 7.66
N TRP A 49 -2.25 17.14 7.91
CA TRP A 49 -1.64 17.44 9.21
C TRP A 49 -2.61 18.10 10.18
N THR A 50 -3.88 18.28 9.82
CA THR A 50 -4.88 18.77 10.76
C THR A 50 -5.24 17.67 11.74
N ALA A 51 -5.70 18.08 12.94
CA ALA A 51 -5.95 17.13 14.02
C ALA A 51 -6.89 16.01 13.59
N GLY A 52 -6.48 14.77 13.76
CA GLY A 52 -7.27 13.58 13.48
C GLY A 52 -7.28 13.13 12.03
N THR A 53 -6.85 13.96 11.10
CA THR A 53 -6.92 13.61 9.68
C THR A 53 -5.94 12.51 9.31
N LYS A 54 -4.69 12.62 9.77
CA LYS A 54 -3.69 11.61 9.44
C LYS A 54 -4.10 10.23 9.97
N GLU A 55 -4.60 10.19 11.20
CA GLU A 55 -5.04 8.94 11.81
C GLU A 55 -6.18 8.32 11.03
N MET A 56 -7.15 9.15 10.59
CA MET A 56 -8.27 8.68 9.78
C MET A 56 -7.78 8.13 8.45
N LEU A 57 -6.85 8.82 7.80
CA LEU A 57 -6.31 8.37 6.50
C LEU A 57 -5.52 7.09 6.64
N ASP A 58 -4.73 6.96 7.71
CA ASP A 58 -3.97 5.74 7.95
C ASP A 58 -4.90 4.55 8.14
N ASP A 59 -5.97 4.74 8.92
CA ASP A 59 -6.98 3.70 9.14
C ASP A 59 -7.72 3.36 7.85
N MET A 60 -8.12 4.39 7.12
CA MET A 60 -8.82 4.22 5.85
C MET A 60 -8.00 3.43 4.85
N HIS A 61 -6.67 3.60 4.88
CA HIS A 61 -5.81 2.93 3.92
C HIS A 61 -5.83 1.41 4.10
N PHE A 62 -5.95 0.94 5.34
CA PHE A 62 -6.11 -0.50 5.56
C PHE A 62 -7.41 -1.01 4.95
N SER A 63 -8.48 -0.21 5.00
CA SER A 63 -9.73 -0.58 4.32
C SER A 63 -9.55 -0.64 2.81
N LYS A 64 -8.73 0.26 2.26
CA LYS A 64 -8.42 0.21 0.81
C LYS A 64 -7.67 -1.06 0.45
N ILE A 65 -6.78 -1.52 1.33
CA ILE A 65 -6.08 -2.79 1.12
C ILE A 65 -7.07 -3.95 1.17
N ASP A 66 -8.02 -3.91 2.11
CA ASP A 66 -9.05 -4.95 2.19
C ASP A 66 -9.85 -5.07 0.90
N MET A 67 -10.11 -3.95 0.23
CA MET A 67 -10.88 -3.92 -1.01
C MET A 67 -10.10 -4.41 -2.22
N ALA A 68 -8.80 -4.57 -2.10
CA ALA A 68 -7.93 -4.86 -3.23
C ALA A 68 -7.63 -6.34 -3.37
N ASP A 69 -7.30 -6.75 -4.58
CA ASP A 69 -6.75 -8.08 -4.84
C ASP A 69 -5.26 -8.11 -4.56
N GLU A 70 -4.60 -6.98 -4.78
CA GLU A 70 -3.16 -6.86 -4.50
C GLU A 70 -2.81 -5.42 -4.18
N ILE A 71 -1.64 -5.22 -3.58
CA ILE A 71 -1.10 -3.88 -3.42
C ILE A 71 0.11 -3.70 -4.33
N PHE A 72 0.35 -2.46 -4.72
CA PHE A 72 1.54 -2.08 -5.47
C PHE A 72 2.28 -1.02 -4.66
N VAL A 73 3.50 -1.33 -4.27
CA VAL A 73 4.30 -0.42 -3.44
C VAL A 73 5.08 0.53 -4.34
N VAL A 74 4.82 1.82 -4.17
CA VAL A 74 5.52 2.87 -4.90
C VAL A 74 6.77 3.21 -4.09
N ASN A 75 7.88 2.55 -4.45
CA ASN A 75 9.13 2.62 -3.67
C ASN A 75 10.34 2.98 -4.55
N PRO A 76 10.36 4.17 -5.15
CA PRO A 76 11.52 4.57 -5.95
C PRO A 76 12.79 4.47 -5.11
N GLY A 77 13.86 3.94 -5.72
CA GLY A 77 15.11 3.75 -5.00
C GLY A 77 15.06 2.72 -3.90
N GLY A 78 13.94 2.00 -3.77
CA GLY A 78 13.77 0.98 -2.74
C GLY A 78 13.27 1.53 -1.40
N TYR A 79 12.92 2.81 -1.33
CA TYR A 79 12.52 3.42 -0.06
C TYR A 79 11.18 2.87 0.44
N VAL A 80 11.16 2.39 1.66
CA VAL A 80 9.94 1.95 2.35
C VAL A 80 9.95 2.56 3.74
N GLY A 81 9.02 3.48 3.98
CA GLY A 81 8.89 4.10 5.30
C GLY A 81 8.11 3.22 6.26
N GLU A 82 7.98 3.69 7.50
CA GLU A 82 7.37 2.92 8.56
C GLU A 82 5.90 2.59 8.29
N SER A 83 5.12 3.58 7.83
CA SER A 83 3.71 3.36 7.53
C SER A 83 3.55 2.35 6.41
N THR A 84 4.36 2.48 5.36
CA THR A 84 4.31 1.55 4.23
C THR A 84 4.70 0.15 4.66
N ALA A 85 5.70 0.03 5.55
CA ALA A 85 6.09 -1.28 6.07
C ALA A 85 4.92 -1.98 6.78
N ARG A 86 4.14 -1.23 7.57
CA ARG A 86 2.97 -1.79 8.24
C ARG A 86 1.91 -2.23 7.24
N GLU A 87 1.74 -1.47 6.16
CA GLU A 87 0.77 -1.81 5.11
C GLU A 87 1.16 -3.06 4.35
N ILE A 88 2.45 -3.21 4.07
CA ILE A 88 2.97 -4.43 3.43
C ILE A 88 2.69 -5.63 4.31
N GLY A 89 3.01 -5.53 5.61
CA GLY A 89 2.77 -6.61 6.57
C GLY A 89 1.29 -6.98 6.64
N TYR A 90 0.42 -5.98 6.67
CA TYR A 90 -1.02 -6.20 6.72
C TYR A 90 -1.50 -6.92 5.45
N ALA A 91 -1.05 -6.47 4.28
CA ALA A 91 -1.44 -7.09 3.02
C ALA A 91 -1.03 -8.56 2.98
N LEU A 92 0.19 -8.86 3.45
CA LEU A 92 0.67 -10.24 3.50
C LEU A 92 -0.18 -11.09 4.45
N MET A 93 -0.56 -10.54 5.61
CA MET A 93 -1.44 -11.25 6.54
C MET A 93 -2.79 -11.57 5.91
N CYS A 94 -3.28 -10.68 5.06
CA CYS A 94 -4.58 -10.87 4.39
C CYS A 94 -4.47 -11.70 3.13
N GLY A 95 -3.29 -12.24 2.81
CA GLY A 95 -3.09 -13.08 1.64
C GLY A 95 -3.08 -12.31 0.33
N LYS A 96 -2.87 -10.99 0.37
CA LYS A 96 -2.83 -10.18 -0.85
C LYS A 96 -1.45 -10.27 -1.50
N ALA A 97 -1.42 -10.27 -2.83
CA ALA A 97 -0.16 -10.20 -3.54
C ALA A 97 0.46 -8.82 -3.36
N VAL A 98 1.80 -8.75 -3.33
CA VAL A 98 2.53 -7.49 -3.16
C VAL A 98 3.47 -7.32 -4.35
N LYS A 99 3.26 -6.25 -5.11
CA LYS A 99 4.12 -5.86 -6.22
C LYS A 99 4.81 -4.55 -5.86
N SER A 100 5.85 -4.17 -6.61
CA SER A 100 6.61 -2.95 -6.27
C SER A 100 7.38 -2.46 -7.47
N ILE A 101 7.85 -1.19 -7.41
CA ILE A 101 8.74 -0.65 -8.44
C ILE A 101 10.11 -1.33 -8.31
N VAL A 102 10.67 -1.34 -7.10
CA VAL A 102 11.95 -1.99 -6.80
C VAL A 102 11.64 -3.24 -5.98
N PRO A 103 12.24 -4.39 -6.31
CA PRO A 103 11.95 -5.63 -5.59
C PRO A 103 12.09 -5.47 -4.08
N ILE A 104 11.16 -6.09 -3.36
CA ILE A 104 11.11 -6.06 -1.90
C ILE A 104 11.33 -7.47 -1.37
N HIS A 105 12.12 -7.57 -0.30
CA HIS A 105 12.29 -8.84 0.42
C HIS A 105 11.11 -9.01 1.35
N LEU A 106 10.06 -9.69 0.88
CA LEU A 106 8.79 -9.77 1.60
C LEU A 106 8.91 -10.46 2.95
N ASP A 107 9.88 -11.35 3.11
CA ASP A 107 10.09 -12.03 4.39
C ASP A 107 10.38 -11.07 5.54
N ARG A 108 10.88 -9.86 5.24
CA ARG A 108 11.13 -8.84 6.27
C ARG A 108 9.84 -8.28 6.85
N TYR A 109 8.74 -8.44 6.13
CA TYR A 109 7.46 -7.84 6.50
C TYR A 109 6.45 -8.88 6.94
N THR A 110 6.78 -10.17 6.82
CA THR A 110 5.88 -11.24 7.23
C THR A 110 5.79 -11.26 8.74
N PRO A 111 4.59 -11.21 9.31
CA PRO A 111 4.45 -11.23 10.77
C PRO A 111 5.01 -12.52 11.36
N GLU A 112 5.58 -12.40 12.56
CA GLU A 112 5.98 -13.56 13.33
C GLU A 112 4.72 -14.29 13.77
N CYS A 113 4.62 -15.43 13.45
CA CYS A 113 3.44 -16.15 13.89
C CYS A 113 3.74 -16.92 15.14
N GLY A 114 3.85 -16.20 14.68
CA GLY A 114 4.10 -16.69 15.13
C GLY A 114 4.40 -16.86 15.39
N PHE A 115 5.19 -16.31 15.10
CA PHE A 115 5.75 -16.66 15.28
C PHE A 115 5.45 -17.20 15.42
N ASN A 116 5.24 -17.22 15.43
CA ASN A 116 5.00 -17.98 15.61
C ASN A 116 4.78 -18.78 15.38
N GLN A 117 4.81 -18.85 15.47
CA GLN A 117 4.73 -19.73 15.53
C GLN A 117 4.82 -20.24 15.91
N ASN A 118 5.05 -20.08 16.51
CA ASN A 118 5.15 -20.70 17.13
C ASN A 118 4.52 -20.75 17.60
N ILE A 119 4.14 -20.18 17.64
CA ILE A 119 3.60 -20.42 18.05
C ILE A 119 2.89 -20.99 17.90
N LEU A 120 2.85 -21.11 18.02
CA LEU A 120 2.42 -21.87 17.89
C LEU A 120 2.52 -22.52 17.85
N ASN A 121 2.89 -22.49 18.11
CA ASN A 121 3.26 -23.23 18.16
C ASN A 121 3.38 -23.47 18.36
#